data_fa37df9ce686a24e2699da5363e7369b
#
_entry.id   fa37df9ce686a24e2699da5363e7369b
#
_cell.length_a   1.000
_cell.length_b   1.000
_cell.length_c   1.000
_cell.angle_alpha   90.00
_cell.angle_beta   90.00
_cell.angle_gamma   90.00
#
_symmetry.space_group_name_H-M   'P 1'
#
loop_
_entity.id
_entity.type
_entity.pdbx_description
1 polymer ?
#
loop_
_entity_poly.entity_id
_entity_poly.type
_entity_poly.pdbx_seq_one_letter_code
_entity_poly.pdbx_strand_id
1 'polypeptide(L)'
;SSVIRRAGGYTEMAYLRAAKLTRRSVQEQQQKRMDEALQRAEKDLMQKQASLANVATSKEELESTKATLEALTKSIEQMRKMKAEGRIVLRLLPLQQFENSTFDLVLEGGETLEVPPLPGVVHVLGNVYNQTSFVYQAEMDDIGSYLEKAGGPTSDADSSEMYLVRADGSVISKRQSSFWSFGGFENTAMLPGDTLVVPQRVERTAWMREIKDITQILANMAVAAGTIWLGLK
;
A
#
# COMPACT_ATOMS: atom_id res chain seq x y z
N SER A 1 -0.21 -21.39 17.11
CA SER A 1 -1.44 -22.01 17.66
C SER A 1 -1.48 -21.93 19.17
N SER A 2 -0.41 -22.33 19.88
CA SER A 2 -0.36 -22.42 21.36
C SER A 2 -0.75 -21.12 22.07
N VAL A 3 -0.31 -19.96 21.58
CA VAL A 3 -0.65 -18.65 22.16
C VAL A 3 -2.13 -18.33 21.99
N ILE A 4 -2.70 -18.61 20.82
CA ILE A 4 -4.13 -18.39 20.55
C ILE A 4 -4.99 -19.27 21.46
N ARG A 5 -4.61 -20.53 21.63
CA ARG A 5 -5.30 -21.44 22.56
C ARG A 5 -5.25 -20.94 24.00
N ARG A 6 -4.10 -20.47 24.47
CA ARG A 6 -3.92 -19.91 25.82
C ARG A 6 -4.70 -18.62 26.04
N ALA A 7 -4.94 -17.83 24.96
CA ALA A 7 -5.77 -16.64 24.98
C ALA A 7 -7.27 -16.95 24.97
N GLY A 8 -7.69 -18.22 24.86
CA GLY A 8 -9.09 -18.63 24.81
C GLY A 8 -9.65 -18.82 23.41
N GLY A 9 -8.81 -18.78 22.38
CA GLY A 9 -9.21 -18.93 20.97
C GLY A 9 -9.57 -17.61 20.29
N TYR A 10 -10.32 -17.70 19.19
CA TYR A 10 -10.85 -16.55 18.47
C TYR A 10 -12.26 -16.22 18.94
N THR A 11 -12.60 -14.94 18.89
CA THR A 11 -14.00 -14.49 19.08
C THR A 11 -14.82 -14.77 17.81
N GLU A 12 -16.15 -14.76 17.93
CA GLU A 12 -17.05 -14.93 16.79
C GLU A 12 -16.88 -13.84 15.72
N MET A 13 -16.46 -12.65 16.13
CA MET A 13 -16.24 -11.51 15.24
C MET A 13 -14.83 -11.45 14.65
N ALA A 14 -13.94 -12.36 15.01
CA ALA A 14 -12.54 -12.32 14.60
C ALA A 14 -12.38 -12.52 13.09
N TYR A 15 -11.79 -11.54 12.42
CA TYR A 15 -11.49 -11.60 11.00
C TYR A 15 -10.06 -12.11 10.76
N LEU A 16 -9.92 -13.43 10.62
CA LEU A 16 -8.61 -14.10 10.53
C LEU A 16 -7.76 -13.64 9.33
N ARG A 17 -8.40 -13.19 8.25
CA ARG A 17 -7.72 -12.67 7.05
C ARG A 17 -7.02 -11.34 7.29
N ALA A 18 -7.51 -10.53 8.23
CA ALA A 18 -6.92 -9.24 8.56
C ALA A 18 -5.92 -9.32 9.73
N ALA A 19 -5.57 -10.51 10.14
CA ALA A 19 -4.64 -10.71 11.24
C ALA A 19 -3.29 -10.04 10.95
N LYS A 20 -2.76 -9.38 11.97
CA LYS A 20 -1.51 -8.62 11.93
C LYS A 20 -0.56 -9.17 12.98
N LEU A 21 0.56 -9.69 12.54
CA LEU A 21 1.67 -10.05 13.41
C LEU A 21 2.76 -9.00 13.27
N THR A 22 3.20 -8.40 14.37
CA THR A 22 4.33 -7.48 14.38
C THR A 22 5.52 -8.10 15.11
N ARG A 23 6.70 -7.97 14.49
CA ARG A 23 7.96 -8.51 14.99
C ARG A 23 9.02 -7.43 15.00
N ARG A 24 9.72 -7.29 16.11
CA ARG A 24 10.72 -6.23 16.29
C ARG A 24 11.90 -6.38 15.32
N SER A 25 12.41 -7.58 15.11
CA SER A 25 13.50 -7.82 14.14
C SER A 25 13.12 -7.44 12.72
N VAL A 26 11.86 -7.68 12.32
CA VAL A 26 11.32 -7.25 11.01
C VAL A 26 11.16 -5.73 10.96
N GLN A 27 10.69 -5.10 12.06
CA GLN A 27 10.57 -3.66 12.16
C GLN A 27 11.90 -2.96 11.94
N GLU A 28 12.95 -3.42 12.60
CA GLU A 28 14.30 -2.88 12.49
C GLU A 28 14.85 -3.02 11.05
N GLN A 29 14.62 -4.18 10.42
CA GLN A 29 15.01 -4.39 9.03
C GLN A 29 14.23 -3.53 8.04
N GLN A 30 12.91 -3.40 8.23
CA GLN A 30 12.06 -2.54 7.39
C GLN A 30 12.47 -1.08 7.55
N GLN A 31 12.68 -0.61 8.78
CA GLN A 31 13.14 0.75 9.04
C GLN A 31 14.46 1.04 8.35
N LYS A 32 15.44 0.16 8.49
CA LYS A 32 16.73 0.30 7.82
C LYS A 32 16.58 0.42 6.29
N ARG A 33 15.77 -0.43 5.67
CA ARG A 33 15.51 -0.37 4.23
C ARG A 33 14.80 0.93 3.82
N MET A 34 13.86 1.42 4.63
CA MET A 34 13.20 2.70 4.42
C MET A 34 14.22 3.85 4.47
N ASP A 35 15.07 3.88 5.49
CA ASP A 35 16.09 4.91 5.66
C ASP A 35 17.09 4.91 4.50
N GLU A 36 17.55 3.73 4.06
CA GLU A 36 18.44 3.58 2.91
C GLU A 36 17.77 4.02 1.59
N ALA A 37 16.47 3.76 1.43
CA ALA A 37 15.71 4.19 0.27
C ALA A 37 15.53 5.72 0.25
N LEU A 38 15.23 6.32 1.41
CA LEU A 38 15.13 7.78 1.56
C LEU A 38 16.46 8.47 1.29
N GLN A 39 17.57 7.94 1.80
CA GLN A 39 18.90 8.49 1.53
C GLN A 39 19.24 8.47 0.03
N ARG A 40 18.88 7.39 -0.68
CA ARG A 40 19.04 7.32 -2.14
C ARG A 40 18.20 8.37 -2.84
N ALA A 41 16.91 8.48 -2.48
CA ALA A 41 16.00 9.45 -3.07
C ALA A 41 16.48 10.90 -2.84
N GLU A 42 16.99 11.22 -1.66
CA GLU A 42 17.59 12.54 -1.36
C GLU A 42 18.82 12.83 -2.22
N LYS A 43 19.71 11.85 -2.34
CA LYS A 43 20.90 12.00 -3.17
C LYS A 43 20.55 12.24 -4.63
N ASP A 44 19.60 11.48 -5.16
CA ASP A 44 19.13 11.62 -6.53
C ASP A 44 18.46 12.98 -6.76
N LEU A 45 17.67 13.44 -5.78
CA LEU A 45 17.05 14.76 -5.81
C LEU A 45 18.09 15.88 -5.83
N MET A 46 19.12 15.82 -4.98
CA MET A 46 20.21 16.78 -4.95
C MET A 46 20.99 16.82 -6.27
N GLN A 47 21.27 15.67 -6.85
CA GLN A 47 21.93 15.59 -8.15
C GLN A 47 21.09 16.25 -9.26
N LYS A 48 19.77 16.04 -9.23
CA LYS A 48 18.85 16.66 -10.19
C LYS A 48 18.73 18.16 -9.99
N GLN A 49 18.66 18.64 -8.76
CA GLN A 49 18.71 20.09 -8.47
C GLN A 49 19.98 20.75 -9.02
N ALA A 50 21.12 20.10 -8.85
CA ALA A 50 22.40 20.60 -9.38
C ALA A 50 22.44 20.61 -10.93
N SER A 51 21.83 19.63 -11.60
CA SER A 51 21.81 19.54 -13.06
C SER A 51 20.84 20.53 -13.72
N LEU A 52 19.80 20.94 -13.02
CA LEU A 52 18.81 21.90 -13.56
C LEU A 52 19.38 23.27 -13.92
N ALA A 53 20.39 23.74 -13.19
CA ALA A 53 21.06 25.00 -13.51
C ALA A 53 21.70 25.02 -14.91
N ASN A 54 21.95 23.85 -15.48
CA ASN A 54 22.65 23.68 -16.77
C ASN A 54 21.73 23.29 -17.94
N VAL A 55 20.46 22.97 -17.70
CA VAL A 55 19.57 22.32 -18.70
C VAL A 55 18.29 23.10 -18.98
N ALA A 56 17.93 24.09 -18.15
CA ALA A 56 16.67 24.84 -18.33
C ALA A 56 16.72 25.70 -19.60
N THR A 57 15.81 25.40 -20.53
CA THR A 57 15.68 26.09 -21.83
C THR A 57 14.69 27.24 -21.77
N SER A 58 13.78 27.28 -20.80
CA SER A 58 12.84 28.39 -20.58
C SER A 58 12.63 28.69 -19.10
N LYS A 59 12.18 29.92 -18.78
CA LYS A 59 11.91 30.36 -17.41
C LYS A 59 10.73 29.64 -16.79
N GLU A 60 9.68 29.36 -17.56
CA GLU A 60 8.49 28.65 -17.11
C GLU A 60 8.78 27.17 -16.80
N GLU A 61 9.61 26.52 -17.62
CA GLU A 61 10.05 25.15 -17.38
C GLU A 61 10.89 25.04 -16.11
N LEU A 62 11.75 26.04 -15.85
CA LEU A 62 12.56 26.13 -14.64
C LEU A 62 11.69 26.27 -13.38
N GLU A 63 10.65 27.13 -13.42
CA GLU A 63 9.76 27.34 -12.27
C GLU A 63 8.91 26.10 -11.98
N SER A 64 8.34 25.47 -13.01
CA SER A 64 7.59 24.21 -12.88
C SER A 64 8.44 23.09 -12.27
N THR A 65 9.68 22.99 -12.75
CA THR A 65 10.61 21.95 -12.25
C THR A 65 11.01 22.22 -10.81
N LYS A 66 11.28 23.47 -10.43
CA LYS A 66 11.56 23.83 -9.02
C LYS A 66 10.38 23.47 -8.11
N ALA A 67 9.15 23.81 -8.48
CA ALA A 67 7.96 23.49 -7.71
C ALA A 67 7.81 21.97 -7.48
N THR A 68 8.08 21.17 -8.52
CA THR A 68 8.04 19.71 -8.42
C THR A 68 9.11 19.16 -7.48
N LEU A 69 10.34 19.70 -7.55
CA LEU A 69 11.43 19.28 -6.67
C LEU A 69 11.16 19.66 -5.21
N GLU A 70 10.56 20.82 -4.96
CA GLU A 70 10.12 21.23 -3.63
C GLU A 70 9.03 20.30 -3.07
N ALA A 71 8.06 19.91 -3.91
CA ALA A 71 7.02 18.96 -3.53
C ALA A 71 7.60 17.57 -3.18
N LEU A 72 8.58 17.10 -3.96
CA LEU A 72 9.30 15.85 -3.69
C LEU A 72 10.11 15.93 -2.39
N THR A 73 10.78 17.06 -2.14
CA THR A 73 11.52 17.30 -0.89
C THR A 73 10.59 17.20 0.31
N LYS A 74 9.43 17.86 0.27
CA LYS A 74 8.42 17.78 1.34
C LYS A 74 7.91 16.35 1.54
N SER A 75 7.70 15.61 0.46
CA SER A 75 7.27 14.21 0.54
C SER A 75 8.32 13.32 1.21
N ILE A 76 9.60 13.51 0.89
CA ILE A 76 10.71 12.80 1.54
C ILE A 76 10.78 13.14 3.04
N GLU A 77 10.62 14.43 3.41
CA GLU A 77 10.59 14.85 4.81
C GLU A 77 9.42 14.24 5.60
N GLN A 78 8.24 14.15 4.98
CA GLN A 78 7.09 13.49 5.59
C GLN A 78 7.34 12.00 5.80
N MET A 79 7.90 11.31 4.80
CA MET A 79 8.21 9.89 4.89
C MET A 79 9.30 9.59 5.91
N ARG A 80 10.25 10.49 6.13
CA ARG A 80 11.27 10.36 7.18
C ARG A 80 10.68 10.27 8.59
N LYS A 81 9.50 10.87 8.81
CA LYS A 81 8.77 10.80 10.08
C LYS A 81 8.03 9.48 10.29
N MET A 82 7.85 8.71 9.23
CA MET A 82 7.13 7.43 9.29
C MET A 82 8.04 6.35 9.89
N LYS A 83 7.44 5.50 10.70
CA LYS A 83 8.14 4.36 11.31
C LYS A 83 7.60 3.07 10.72
N ALA A 84 8.50 2.13 10.44
CA ALA A 84 8.12 0.80 10.04
C ALA A 84 7.37 0.10 11.18
N GLU A 85 6.32 -0.63 10.85
CA GLU A 85 5.52 -1.37 11.84
C GLU A 85 6.08 -2.74 12.19
N GLY A 86 6.93 -3.31 11.34
CA GLY A 86 7.40 -4.69 11.51
C GLY A 86 6.32 -5.73 11.22
N ARG A 87 5.34 -5.37 10.39
CA ARG A 87 4.23 -6.25 10.02
C ARG A 87 4.74 -7.44 9.21
N ILE A 88 4.28 -8.62 9.61
CA ILE A 88 4.44 -9.88 8.88
C ILE A 88 3.07 -10.26 8.32
N VAL A 89 3.01 -10.49 7.01
CA VAL A 89 1.82 -11.07 6.39
C VAL A 89 1.73 -12.52 6.81
N LEU A 90 0.65 -12.88 7.49
CA LEU A 90 0.40 -14.25 7.94
C LEU A 90 -0.98 -14.70 7.52
N ARG A 91 -1.13 -16.00 7.38
CA ARG A 91 -2.42 -16.63 7.10
C ARG A 91 -2.89 -17.37 8.34
N LEU A 92 -3.82 -16.78 9.09
CA LEU A 92 -4.52 -17.49 10.14
C LEU A 92 -5.63 -18.37 9.56
N LEU A 93 -5.79 -19.54 10.18
CA LEU A 93 -6.84 -20.49 9.89
C LEU A 93 -7.62 -20.75 11.19
N PRO A 94 -8.83 -21.35 11.11
CA PRO A 94 -9.51 -21.87 12.29
C PRO A 94 -8.55 -22.76 13.11
N LEU A 95 -8.57 -22.64 14.43
CA LEU A 95 -7.54 -23.19 15.31
C LEU A 95 -7.23 -24.68 15.07
N GLN A 96 -8.25 -25.48 14.81
CA GLN A 96 -8.09 -26.91 14.51
C GLN A 96 -7.30 -27.19 13.21
N GLN A 97 -7.40 -26.30 12.22
CA GLN A 97 -6.68 -26.41 10.94
C GLN A 97 -5.31 -25.72 11.01
N PHE A 98 -5.16 -24.77 11.94
CA PHE A 98 -3.94 -24.00 12.08
C PHE A 98 -2.84 -24.79 12.78
N GLU A 99 -3.21 -25.63 13.74
CA GLU A 99 -2.28 -26.47 14.49
C GLU A 99 -1.53 -27.44 13.56
N ASN A 100 -0.21 -27.45 13.70
CA ASN A 100 0.71 -28.25 12.88
C ASN A 100 0.64 -27.93 11.36
N SER A 101 0.01 -26.82 10.97
CA SER A 101 0.06 -26.36 9.58
C SER A 101 1.41 -25.66 9.32
N THR A 102 1.76 -25.52 8.04
CA THR A 102 2.93 -24.74 7.61
C THR A 102 2.82 -23.26 7.93
N PHE A 103 1.63 -22.79 8.32
CA PHE A 103 1.35 -21.40 8.70
C PHE A 103 1.53 -21.15 10.20
N ASP A 104 1.67 -22.20 11.03
CA ASP A 104 1.86 -22.09 12.49
C ASP A 104 3.32 -21.73 12.79
N LEU A 105 3.57 -20.43 12.82
CA LEU A 105 4.91 -19.86 13.03
C LEU A 105 5.37 -19.97 14.48
N VAL A 106 6.65 -20.20 14.68
CA VAL A 106 7.30 -20.03 15.98
C VAL A 106 7.38 -18.54 16.30
N LEU A 107 6.85 -18.16 17.46
CA LEU A 107 6.85 -16.77 17.90
C LEU A 107 8.15 -16.43 18.64
N GLU A 108 8.59 -15.17 18.46
CA GLU A 108 9.69 -14.58 19.21
C GLU A 108 9.15 -13.76 20.39
N GLY A 109 9.99 -13.52 21.41
CA GLY A 109 9.58 -12.69 22.53
C GLY A 109 9.29 -11.24 22.12
N GLY A 110 8.16 -10.69 22.60
CA GLY A 110 7.76 -9.32 22.31
C GLY A 110 6.97 -9.11 21.02
N GLU A 111 6.57 -10.20 20.34
CA GLU A 111 5.65 -10.11 19.21
C GLU A 111 4.23 -9.79 19.65
N THR A 112 3.50 -9.07 18.79
CA THR A 112 2.08 -8.79 19.00
C THR A 112 1.28 -9.38 17.84
N LEU A 113 0.31 -10.23 18.17
CA LEU A 113 -0.69 -10.73 17.24
C LEU A 113 -2.01 -10.01 17.52
N GLU A 114 -2.48 -9.27 16.52
CA GLU A 114 -3.77 -8.61 16.52
C GLU A 114 -4.69 -9.28 15.50
N VAL A 115 -5.90 -9.62 15.92
CA VAL A 115 -6.95 -10.16 15.04
C VAL A 115 -8.15 -9.23 15.16
N PRO A 116 -8.35 -8.32 14.18
CA PRO A 116 -9.43 -7.36 14.24
C PRO A 116 -10.80 -8.00 13.99
N PRO A 117 -11.90 -7.33 14.33
CA PRO A 117 -13.22 -7.75 13.91
C PRO A 117 -13.42 -7.58 12.40
N LEU A 118 -14.40 -8.27 11.83
CA LEU A 118 -14.79 -8.15 10.42
C LEU A 118 -15.24 -6.71 10.12
N PRO A 119 -14.57 -5.97 9.20
CA PRO A 119 -14.85 -4.54 9.00
C PRO A 119 -16.16 -4.26 8.25
N GLY A 120 -16.74 -5.21 7.53
CA GLY A 120 -17.99 -5.05 6.78
C GLY A 120 -17.97 -4.05 5.63
N VAL A 121 -16.82 -3.44 5.34
CA VAL A 121 -16.65 -2.42 4.28
C VAL A 121 -15.43 -2.72 3.43
N VAL A 122 -15.43 -2.14 2.22
CA VAL A 122 -14.27 -2.03 1.32
C VAL A 122 -14.02 -0.56 1.02
N HIS A 123 -12.81 -0.21 0.64
CA HIS A 123 -12.42 1.18 0.38
C HIS A 123 -12.01 1.36 -1.07
N VAL A 124 -12.40 2.49 -1.66
CA VAL A 124 -11.91 2.94 -2.98
C VAL A 124 -11.31 4.33 -2.81
N LEU A 125 -10.03 4.47 -3.11
CA LEU A 125 -9.23 5.66 -2.85
C LEU A 125 -8.43 6.10 -4.08
N GLY A 126 -8.01 7.35 -4.07
CA GLY A 126 -7.16 7.93 -5.11
C GLY A 126 -7.97 8.62 -6.19
N ASN A 127 -7.54 8.58 -7.44
CA ASN A 127 -8.11 9.35 -8.53
C ASN A 127 -9.38 8.68 -9.11
N VAL A 128 -10.43 8.67 -8.29
CA VAL A 128 -11.81 8.28 -8.63
C VAL A 128 -12.75 9.45 -8.35
N TYR A 129 -13.92 9.47 -9.00
CA TYR A 129 -14.88 10.56 -8.78
C TYR A 129 -15.42 10.62 -7.35
N ASN A 130 -15.58 9.47 -6.68
CA ASN A 130 -16.09 9.38 -5.32
C ASN A 130 -15.17 8.48 -4.47
N GLN A 131 -14.21 9.10 -3.77
CA GLN A 131 -13.35 8.40 -2.81
C GLN A 131 -14.14 8.12 -1.54
N THR A 132 -14.46 6.86 -1.27
CA THR A 132 -15.28 6.50 -0.11
C THR A 132 -15.11 5.03 0.29
N SER A 133 -15.79 4.68 1.38
CA SER A 133 -15.93 3.30 1.83
C SER A 133 -17.33 2.81 1.48
N PHE A 134 -17.40 1.66 0.86
CA PHE A 134 -18.66 1.00 0.52
C PHE A 134 -18.93 -0.15 1.48
N VAL A 135 -20.20 -0.37 1.84
CA VAL A 135 -20.59 -1.59 2.53
C VAL A 135 -20.31 -2.77 1.60
N TYR A 136 -19.63 -3.78 2.14
CA TYR A 136 -19.35 -5.01 1.39
C TYR A 136 -20.66 -5.73 1.03
N GLN A 137 -20.76 -6.17 -0.21
CA GLN A 137 -21.90 -6.92 -0.76
C GLN A 137 -21.35 -8.12 -1.52
N ALA A 138 -21.72 -9.32 -1.10
CA ALA A 138 -21.22 -10.56 -1.70
C ALA A 138 -21.65 -10.76 -3.16
N GLU A 139 -22.76 -10.12 -3.58
CA GLU A 139 -23.28 -10.15 -4.94
C GLU A 139 -22.50 -9.23 -5.91
N MET A 140 -21.69 -8.32 -5.37
CA MET A 140 -20.90 -7.33 -6.12
C MET A 140 -19.50 -7.29 -5.53
N ASP A 141 -18.83 -8.44 -5.57
CA ASP A 141 -17.59 -8.64 -4.84
C ASP A 141 -16.31 -8.36 -5.64
N ASP A 142 -16.41 -7.90 -6.90
CA ASP A 142 -15.24 -7.63 -7.73
C ASP A 142 -14.81 -6.15 -7.75
N ILE A 143 -13.55 -5.92 -8.14
CA ILE A 143 -12.97 -4.57 -8.26
C ILE A 143 -13.77 -3.69 -9.22
N GLY A 144 -14.20 -4.24 -10.36
CA GLY A 144 -14.92 -3.49 -11.39
C GLY A 144 -16.22 -2.89 -10.86
N SER A 145 -16.99 -3.70 -10.12
CA SER A 145 -18.25 -3.28 -9.50
C SER A 145 -18.07 -2.14 -8.49
N TYR A 146 -17.06 -2.22 -7.63
CA TYR A 146 -16.81 -1.13 -6.68
C TYR A 146 -16.19 0.10 -7.33
N LEU A 147 -15.37 -0.07 -8.38
CA LEU A 147 -14.84 1.04 -9.16
C LEU A 147 -15.95 1.79 -9.89
N GLU A 148 -16.93 1.09 -10.46
CA GLU A 148 -18.12 1.68 -11.09
C GLU A 148 -18.95 2.46 -10.07
N LYS A 149 -19.20 1.90 -8.87
CA LYS A 149 -19.89 2.60 -7.78
C LYS A 149 -19.16 3.88 -7.33
N ALA A 150 -17.84 3.91 -7.44
CA ALA A 150 -17.03 5.10 -7.17
C ALA A 150 -17.05 6.12 -8.32
N GLY A 151 -17.84 5.89 -9.38
CA GLY A 151 -17.95 6.74 -10.56
C GLY A 151 -16.82 6.51 -11.58
N GLY A 152 -16.00 5.50 -11.38
CA GLY A 152 -14.85 5.20 -12.23
C GLY A 152 -13.62 6.09 -11.96
N PRO A 153 -12.52 5.85 -12.71
CA PRO A 153 -11.31 6.67 -12.63
C PRO A 153 -11.55 8.07 -13.21
N THR A 154 -10.92 9.10 -12.63
CA THR A 154 -10.91 10.47 -13.23
C THR A 154 -9.99 10.54 -14.45
N SER A 155 -10.01 11.67 -15.19
CA SER A 155 -9.10 11.92 -16.32
C SER A 155 -7.64 11.85 -15.95
N ASP A 156 -7.31 12.19 -14.70
CA ASP A 156 -5.95 12.25 -14.18
C ASP A 156 -5.50 10.92 -13.54
N ALA A 157 -6.35 9.89 -13.60
CA ALA A 157 -6.04 8.59 -13.07
C ALA A 157 -5.07 7.81 -13.96
N ASP A 158 -4.15 7.06 -13.35
CA ASP A 158 -3.38 6.01 -14.03
C ASP A 158 -4.05 4.65 -13.84
N SER A 159 -5.01 4.35 -14.71
CA SER A 159 -5.76 3.10 -14.66
C SER A 159 -4.91 1.85 -14.92
N SER A 160 -3.68 2.00 -15.43
CA SER A 160 -2.75 0.89 -15.65
C SER A 160 -1.97 0.50 -14.39
N GLU A 161 -1.83 1.42 -13.44
CA GLU A 161 -1.07 1.26 -12.21
C GLU A 161 -1.98 1.06 -10.97
N MET A 162 -3.27 0.75 -11.18
CA MET A 162 -4.18 0.41 -10.08
C MET A 162 -3.67 -0.79 -9.29
N TYR A 163 -3.95 -0.82 -8.00
CA TYR A 163 -3.60 -1.94 -7.13
C TYR A 163 -4.61 -2.12 -6.00
N LEU A 164 -4.75 -3.36 -5.57
CA LEU A 164 -5.59 -3.76 -4.45
C LEU A 164 -4.71 -4.07 -3.24
N VAL A 165 -4.95 -3.38 -2.14
CA VAL A 165 -4.35 -3.68 -0.83
C VAL A 165 -5.33 -4.55 -0.05
N ARG A 166 -4.94 -5.77 0.27
CA ARG A 166 -5.73 -6.70 1.06
C ARG A 166 -5.72 -6.33 2.54
N ALA A 167 -6.72 -6.80 3.26
CA ALA A 167 -6.80 -6.60 4.71
C ALA A 167 -5.58 -7.16 5.47
N ASP A 168 -4.90 -8.19 4.96
CA ASP A 168 -3.65 -8.72 5.51
C ASP A 168 -2.41 -7.88 5.19
N GLY A 169 -2.55 -6.84 4.34
CA GLY A 169 -1.48 -5.97 3.88
C GLY A 169 -0.75 -6.47 2.64
N SER A 170 -1.17 -7.58 2.04
CA SER A 170 -0.66 -8.00 0.74
C SER A 170 -1.20 -7.09 -0.37
N VAL A 171 -0.46 -6.99 -1.48
CA VAL A 171 -0.80 -6.09 -2.60
C VAL A 171 -0.91 -6.89 -3.89
N ILE A 172 -1.98 -6.66 -4.64
CA ILE A 172 -2.18 -7.18 -5.99
C ILE A 172 -2.18 -6.00 -6.96
N SER A 173 -1.19 -5.95 -7.83
CA SER A 173 -1.05 -4.88 -8.83
C SER A 173 -1.72 -5.30 -10.14
N LYS A 174 -2.40 -4.37 -10.81
CA LYS A 174 -3.02 -4.61 -12.13
C LYS A 174 -1.99 -5.06 -13.16
N ARG A 175 -0.80 -4.47 -13.17
CA ARG A 175 0.30 -4.88 -14.06
C ARG A 175 0.68 -6.33 -13.93
N GLN A 176 0.65 -6.87 -12.71
CA GLN A 176 1.07 -8.24 -12.44
C GLN A 176 -0.08 -9.24 -12.64
N SER A 177 -1.32 -8.84 -12.37
CA SER A 177 -2.49 -9.72 -12.46
C SER A 177 -2.90 -10.04 -13.91
N SER A 178 -2.59 -9.16 -14.88
CA SER A 178 -2.90 -9.42 -16.31
C SER A 178 -2.17 -10.65 -16.88
N PHE A 179 -1.14 -11.15 -16.20
CA PHE A 179 -0.37 -12.34 -16.60
C PHE A 179 -0.96 -13.66 -16.07
N TRP A 180 -1.77 -13.66 -14.98
CA TRP A 180 -2.16 -14.86 -14.25
C TRP A 180 -3.66 -15.02 -14.03
N SER A 181 -4.50 -14.02 -14.35
CA SER A 181 -5.96 -14.08 -14.12
C SER A 181 -6.72 -14.26 -15.42
N PHE A 182 -7.44 -15.37 -15.53
CA PHE A 182 -8.56 -15.52 -16.46
C PHE A 182 -9.65 -14.50 -16.07
N GLY A 183 -9.69 -13.34 -16.76
CA GLY A 183 -10.72 -12.32 -16.53
C GLY A 183 -10.19 -10.91 -16.17
N GLY A 184 -8.88 -10.75 -15.95
CA GLY A 184 -8.27 -9.45 -15.67
C GLY A 184 -8.35 -9.01 -14.21
N PHE A 185 -7.74 -7.88 -13.91
CA PHE A 185 -7.65 -7.30 -12.56
C PHE A 185 -9.02 -6.92 -12.01
N GLU A 186 -9.89 -6.39 -12.86
CA GLU A 186 -11.23 -5.90 -12.50
C GLU A 186 -12.14 -7.02 -11.97
N ASN A 187 -11.94 -8.27 -12.43
CA ASN A 187 -12.68 -9.44 -11.96
C ASN A 187 -12.09 -10.07 -10.68
N THR A 188 -11.10 -9.40 -10.07
CA THR A 188 -10.55 -9.85 -8.78
C THR A 188 -11.55 -9.54 -7.67
N ALA A 189 -11.95 -10.56 -6.90
CA ALA A 189 -12.84 -10.36 -5.77
C ALA A 189 -12.22 -9.45 -4.72
N MET A 190 -12.96 -8.43 -4.29
CA MET A 190 -12.69 -7.62 -3.11
C MET A 190 -13.34 -8.27 -1.88
N LEU A 191 -12.65 -8.24 -0.78
CA LEU A 191 -13.10 -8.81 0.48
C LEU A 191 -13.23 -7.70 1.54
N PRO A 192 -13.99 -7.92 2.61
CA PRO A 192 -14.09 -6.93 3.69
C PRO A 192 -12.71 -6.46 4.17
N GLY A 193 -12.52 -5.14 4.28
CA GLY A 193 -11.26 -4.51 4.66
C GLY A 193 -10.26 -4.31 3.53
N ASP A 194 -10.56 -4.74 2.31
CA ASP A 194 -9.71 -4.48 1.16
C ASP A 194 -9.83 -3.02 0.70
N THR A 195 -8.76 -2.50 0.13
CA THR A 195 -8.67 -1.14 -0.39
C THR A 195 -8.20 -1.16 -1.84
N LEU A 196 -9.06 -0.70 -2.75
CA LEU A 196 -8.66 -0.39 -4.12
C LEU A 196 -8.03 1.00 -4.15
N VAL A 197 -6.83 1.10 -4.73
CA VAL A 197 -6.13 2.37 -4.92
C VAL A 197 -5.98 2.65 -6.41
N VAL A 198 -6.43 3.83 -6.82
CA VAL A 198 -6.32 4.35 -8.18
C VAL A 198 -5.33 5.51 -8.15
N PRO A 199 -4.07 5.31 -8.57
CA PRO A 199 -3.06 6.37 -8.49
C PRO A 199 -3.30 7.46 -9.53
N GLN A 200 -2.70 8.62 -9.29
CA GLN A 200 -2.66 9.69 -10.26
C GLN A 200 -1.70 9.37 -11.41
N ARG A 201 -2.09 9.74 -12.63
CA ARG A 201 -1.20 9.72 -13.78
C ARG A 201 -0.16 10.82 -13.60
N VAL A 202 1.08 10.42 -13.49
CA VAL A 202 2.19 11.36 -13.50
C VAL A 202 2.53 11.64 -14.95
N GLU A 203 2.22 12.85 -15.45
CA GLU A 203 2.66 13.26 -16.77
C GLU A 203 4.19 13.25 -16.84
N ARG A 204 4.71 12.34 -17.65
CA ARG A 204 6.15 12.13 -17.79
C ARG A 204 6.70 13.14 -18.77
N THR A 205 6.99 14.34 -18.33
CA THR A 205 7.93 15.22 -19.04
C THR A 205 9.29 14.49 -19.18
N ALA A 206 10.01 14.77 -20.26
CA ALA A 206 11.20 13.97 -20.64
C ALA A 206 12.24 13.81 -19.51
N TRP A 207 12.36 14.80 -18.61
CA TRP A 207 13.24 14.78 -17.46
C TRP A 207 12.70 13.95 -16.26
N MET A 208 11.38 13.76 -16.15
CA MET A 208 10.77 12.91 -15.09
C MET A 208 11.01 11.41 -15.31
N ARG A 209 11.38 10.99 -16.52
CA ARG A 209 11.73 9.57 -16.76
C ARG A 209 12.92 9.10 -15.92
N GLU A 210 13.78 10.03 -15.56
CA GLU A 210 14.98 9.73 -14.74
C GLU A 210 14.71 9.79 -13.23
N ILE A 211 13.55 10.36 -12.79
CA ILE A 211 13.09 10.40 -11.38
C ILE A 211 12.18 9.18 -11.05
N LYS A 212 11.96 8.29 -11.99
CA LYS A 212 11.07 7.14 -11.84
C LYS A 212 11.33 6.35 -10.54
N ASP A 213 12.59 6.21 -10.17
CA ASP A 213 12.98 5.44 -8.99
C ASP A 213 12.54 6.13 -7.69
N ILE A 214 12.62 7.46 -7.61
CA ILE A 214 12.17 8.23 -6.44
C ILE A 214 10.65 8.07 -6.26
N THR A 215 9.89 8.30 -7.33
CA THR A 215 8.42 8.19 -7.27
C THR A 215 7.98 6.77 -6.95
N GLN A 216 8.69 5.75 -7.47
CA GLN A 216 8.40 4.35 -7.17
C GLN A 216 8.74 3.99 -5.72
N ILE A 217 9.87 4.49 -5.20
CA ILE A 217 10.25 4.32 -3.79
C ILE A 217 9.20 4.95 -2.89
N LEU A 218 8.78 6.18 -3.18
CA LEU A 218 7.77 6.90 -2.43
C LEU A 218 6.41 6.18 -2.47
N ALA A 219 5.98 5.69 -3.63
CA ALA A 219 4.75 4.92 -3.77
C ALA A 219 4.80 3.61 -2.98
N ASN A 220 5.90 2.86 -3.06
CA ASN A 220 6.07 1.61 -2.32
C ASN A 220 6.10 1.83 -0.81
N MET A 221 6.69 2.95 -0.35
CA MET A 221 6.71 3.31 1.06
C MET A 221 5.33 3.77 1.54
N ALA A 222 4.57 4.52 0.74
CA ALA A 222 3.21 4.93 1.03
C ALA A 222 2.27 3.73 1.16
N VAL A 223 2.45 2.70 0.32
CA VAL A 223 1.70 1.43 0.42
C VAL A 223 2.06 0.69 1.72
N ALA A 224 3.34 0.61 2.07
CA ALA A 224 3.78 -0.03 3.31
C ALA A 224 3.29 0.71 4.56
N ALA A 225 3.11 2.03 4.47
CA ALA A 225 2.63 2.89 5.54
C ALA A 225 1.11 3.18 5.45
N GLY A 226 0.52 3.13 4.27
CA GLY A 226 -0.89 3.46 4.01
C GLY A 226 -1.88 2.50 4.64
N THR A 227 -1.44 1.31 5.02
CA THR A 227 -2.21 0.40 5.88
C THR A 227 -2.40 0.96 7.30
N ILE A 228 -1.63 1.98 7.68
CA ILE A 228 -1.66 2.64 9.00
C ILE A 228 -2.65 3.81 9.01
N TRP A 229 -2.76 4.56 7.92
CA TRP A 229 -3.49 5.84 7.91
C TRP A 229 -5.00 5.68 7.82
N LEU A 230 -5.48 4.54 7.32
CA LEU A 230 -6.90 4.23 7.19
C LEU A 230 -7.53 3.67 8.48
N GLY A 231 -6.73 3.32 9.49
CA GLY A 231 -7.19 2.79 10.77
C GLY A 231 -7.24 3.81 11.93
N LEU A 232 -6.87 5.09 11.71
CA LEU A 232 -6.70 6.09 12.79
C LEU A 232 -7.58 7.35 12.64
N LYS A 233 -8.81 7.20 12.12
CA LYS A 233 -9.85 8.22 12.36
C LYS A 233 -11.21 7.57 12.57
#